data_cf581957bf50cd3390c95b2e58187bb0
#
_entry.id   cf581957bf50cd3390c95b2e58187bb0
#
_cell.length_a   1.000
_cell.length_b   1.000
_cell.length_c   1.000
_cell.angle_alpha   90.00
_cell.angle_beta   90.00
_cell.angle_gamma   90.00
#
_symmetry.space_group_name_H-M   'P 1'
#
loop_
_entity.id
_entity.type
_entity.pdbx_description
1 polymer ?
#
loop_
_entity_poly.entity_id
_entity_poly.type
_entity_poly.pdbx_seq_one_letter_code
_entity_poly.pdbx_strand_id
1 'polypeptide(L)'
;MTFLLEHLSVPIVGYSLPPDKDSLFDRAERTGAIPEIFADIRSYETLEEFIDEKMPSTIIHMAAQPLVLKSYENARETFDVNVMGTVNVLDIAFKKDFVQAVIVVTTDKVYQNNNSGRAFVETDPLEGKDPYSASKVGTEAVVAAWQQIAKVSGGPKVVSVRAGNVIGGGDFAADRIIPDLIRGVMNSSSIRIRNPKSTRPWQHVMDPLVGYLMCLDFILADHAVENLNFGPTSNPMTVDQLIKLSATILPSVLQLVEFDTVNKIHLEADSLSLDSSLSKEKLNWMSHWESGQAILKTFAWWRGYLEGRNTAFELCLHDIQTYLKGESAL
;
A
#
# COMPACT_ATOMS: atom_id res chain seq x y z
N MET A 1 -10.78 2.08 4.60
CA MET A 1 -12.23 1.99 4.92
C MET A 1 -12.52 2.22 6.40
N THR A 2 -12.13 1.38 7.35
CA THR A 2 -12.43 1.53 8.79
C THR A 2 -12.07 2.92 9.32
N PHE A 3 -10.87 3.44 9.01
CA PHE A 3 -10.47 4.79 9.39
C PHE A 3 -11.45 5.87 8.90
N LEU A 4 -11.85 5.80 7.63
CA LEU A 4 -12.76 6.78 7.02
C LEU A 4 -14.16 6.72 7.66
N LEU A 5 -14.68 5.51 7.92
CA LEU A 5 -15.99 5.33 8.53
C LEU A 5 -16.08 5.85 9.96
N GLU A 6 -15.00 5.66 10.74
CA GLU A 6 -14.99 6.01 12.16
C GLU A 6 -14.66 7.49 12.42
N HIS A 7 -13.99 8.17 11.48
CA HIS A 7 -13.44 9.49 11.73
C HIS A 7 -13.82 10.57 10.72
N LEU A 8 -14.38 10.20 9.57
CA LEU A 8 -14.84 11.15 8.56
C LEU A 8 -16.34 10.99 8.32
N SER A 9 -17.07 12.11 8.40
CA SER A 9 -18.51 12.16 8.11
C SER A 9 -18.77 12.30 6.60
N VAL A 10 -18.09 11.50 5.77
CA VAL A 10 -18.26 11.50 4.31
C VAL A 10 -18.83 10.17 3.85
N PRO A 11 -19.76 10.13 2.87
CA PRO A 11 -20.21 8.90 2.26
C PRO A 11 -19.06 8.18 1.57
N ILE A 12 -18.94 6.87 1.80
CA ILE A 12 -17.91 6.00 1.20
C ILE A 12 -18.61 4.90 0.45
N VAL A 13 -18.10 4.60 -0.75
CA VAL A 13 -18.56 3.47 -1.57
C VAL A 13 -17.35 2.63 -1.99
N GLY A 14 -17.53 1.35 -2.21
CA GLY A 14 -16.45 0.41 -2.55
C GLY A 14 -16.68 -0.32 -3.87
N TYR A 15 -15.61 -0.44 -4.67
CA TYR A 15 -15.54 -1.27 -5.87
C TYR A 15 -14.28 -2.13 -5.81
N SER A 16 -14.40 -3.44 -5.76
CA SER A 16 -13.27 -4.35 -5.65
C SER A 16 -13.61 -5.75 -6.14
N LEU A 17 -12.61 -6.60 -6.32
CA LEU A 17 -12.88 -8.04 -6.39
C LEU A 17 -13.47 -8.53 -5.07
N PRO A 18 -14.20 -9.68 -5.08
CA PRO A 18 -14.64 -10.33 -3.86
C PRO A 18 -13.45 -10.54 -2.91
N PRO A 19 -13.62 -10.35 -1.60
CA PRO A 19 -12.54 -10.62 -0.66
C PRO A 19 -12.16 -12.10 -0.66
N ASP A 20 -10.85 -12.37 -0.61
CA ASP A 20 -10.40 -13.73 -0.36
C ASP A 20 -10.92 -14.22 0.99
N LYS A 21 -11.30 -15.49 1.05
CA LYS A 21 -11.64 -16.15 2.31
C LYS A 21 -10.47 -16.00 3.29
N ASP A 22 -10.80 -15.71 4.53
CA ASP A 22 -9.81 -15.49 5.59
C ASP A 22 -8.90 -14.23 5.41
N SER A 23 -9.21 -13.34 4.47
CA SER A 23 -8.55 -12.03 4.38
C SER A 23 -8.88 -11.15 5.59
N LEU A 24 -8.12 -10.07 5.81
CA LEU A 24 -8.42 -9.12 6.88
C LEU A 24 -9.85 -8.55 6.76
N PHE A 25 -10.31 -8.27 5.53
CA PHE A 25 -11.65 -7.77 5.27
C PHE A 25 -12.73 -8.75 5.73
N ASP A 26 -12.56 -10.04 5.41
CA ASP A 26 -13.45 -11.13 5.81
C ASP A 26 -13.43 -11.32 7.34
N ARG A 27 -12.24 -11.44 7.94
CA ARG A 27 -12.06 -11.63 9.40
C ARG A 27 -12.50 -10.44 10.24
N ALA A 28 -12.48 -9.25 9.68
CA ALA A 28 -13.00 -8.04 10.33
C ALA A 28 -14.49 -7.81 10.07
N GLU A 29 -15.17 -8.75 9.40
CA GLU A 29 -16.61 -8.74 9.12
C GLU A 29 -17.07 -7.43 8.45
N ARG A 30 -16.31 -6.98 7.43
CA ARG A 30 -16.55 -5.65 6.80
C ARG A 30 -17.45 -5.71 5.57
N THR A 31 -17.85 -6.89 5.12
CA THR A 31 -18.82 -7.04 4.01
C THR A 31 -20.13 -6.33 4.37
N GLY A 32 -20.59 -5.45 3.48
CA GLY A 32 -21.82 -4.66 3.68
C GLY A 32 -21.68 -3.50 4.68
N ALA A 33 -20.49 -3.20 5.18
CA ALA A 33 -20.26 -2.04 6.05
C ALA A 33 -20.41 -0.69 5.32
N ILE A 34 -20.26 -0.72 4.00
CA ILE A 34 -20.49 0.41 3.09
C ILE A 34 -21.27 -0.10 1.87
N PRO A 35 -21.93 0.77 1.10
CA PRO A 35 -22.41 0.39 -0.24
C PRO A 35 -21.23 -0.02 -1.11
N GLU A 36 -21.21 -1.28 -1.54
CA GLU A 36 -20.11 -1.84 -2.31
C GLU A 36 -20.59 -2.78 -3.40
N ILE A 37 -19.77 -2.94 -4.44
CA ILE A 37 -19.93 -3.95 -5.48
C ILE A 37 -18.64 -4.76 -5.63
N PHE A 38 -18.79 -6.05 -5.79
CA PHE A 38 -17.66 -6.94 -6.09
C PHE A 38 -17.60 -7.21 -7.58
N ALA A 39 -16.69 -6.53 -8.27
CA ALA A 39 -16.46 -6.65 -9.70
C ALA A 39 -15.00 -6.37 -10.07
N ASP A 40 -14.62 -6.77 -11.28
CA ASP A 40 -13.27 -6.57 -11.81
C ASP A 40 -13.12 -5.15 -12.38
N ILE A 41 -12.03 -4.47 -12.05
CA ILE A 41 -11.72 -3.12 -12.56
C ILE A 41 -11.51 -3.08 -14.08
N ARG A 42 -11.29 -4.24 -14.71
CA ARG A 42 -11.20 -4.39 -16.16
C ARG A 42 -12.57 -4.34 -16.85
N SER A 43 -13.66 -4.54 -16.12
CA SER A 43 -15.04 -4.42 -16.63
C SER A 43 -15.43 -2.95 -16.73
N TYR A 44 -15.12 -2.33 -17.87
CA TYR A 44 -15.33 -0.90 -18.08
C TYR A 44 -16.79 -0.48 -17.83
N GLU A 45 -17.75 -1.18 -18.45
CA GLU A 45 -19.17 -0.88 -18.37
C GLU A 45 -19.68 -0.99 -16.92
N THR A 46 -19.30 -2.04 -16.20
CA THR A 46 -19.71 -2.24 -14.79
C THR A 46 -19.13 -1.16 -13.87
N LEU A 47 -17.88 -0.76 -14.11
CA LEU A 47 -17.23 0.32 -13.36
C LEU A 47 -17.90 1.67 -13.67
N GLU A 48 -18.24 1.93 -14.94
CA GLU A 48 -18.93 3.16 -15.36
C GLU A 48 -20.32 3.24 -14.74
N GLU A 49 -21.13 2.19 -14.82
CA GLU A 49 -22.45 2.11 -14.19
C GLU A 49 -22.38 2.36 -12.68
N PHE A 50 -21.40 1.79 -11.99
CA PHE A 50 -21.21 2.02 -10.56
C PHE A 50 -20.85 3.48 -10.25
N ILE A 51 -19.95 4.08 -11.02
CA ILE A 51 -19.54 5.48 -10.84
C ILE A 51 -20.72 6.41 -11.13
N ASP A 52 -21.54 6.12 -12.14
CA ASP A 52 -22.73 6.90 -12.47
C ASP A 52 -23.82 6.79 -11.38
N GLU A 53 -24.03 5.60 -10.83
CA GLU A 53 -24.99 5.40 -9.74
C GLU A 53 -24.57 6.10 -8.43
N LYS A 54 -23.29 6.00 -8.07
CA LYS A 54 -22.78 6.49 -6.77
C LYS A 54 -22.30 7.94 -6.80
N MET A 55 -22.02 8.48 -7.99
CA MET A 55 -21.57 9.87 -8.21
C MET A 55 -20.45 10.32 -7.24
N PRO A 56 -19.33 9.57 -7.09
CA PRO A 56 -18.28 9.93 -6.17
C PRO A 56 -17.58 11.22 -6.63
N SER A 57 -17.42 12.20 -5.74
CA SER A 57 -16.64 13.40 -6.04
C SER A 57 -15.14 13.14 -6.08
N THR A 58 -14.68 12.06 -5.44
CA THR A 58 -13.26 11.68 -5.37
C THR A 58 -13.10 10.17 -5.50
N ILE A 59 -12.00 9.74 -6.13
CA ILE A 59 -11.66 8.33 -6.30
C ILE A 59 -10.25 8.09 -5.75
N ILE A 60 -10.10 7.08 -4.88
CA ILE A 60 -8.81 6.56 -4.46
C ILE A 60 -8.63 5.19 -5.10
N HIS A 61 -7.84 5.15 -6.17
CA HIS A 61 -7.58 3.93 -6.93
C HIS A 61 -6.42 3.14 -6.32
N MET A 62 -6.78 2.07 -5.61
CA MET A 62 -5.84 1.15 -4.96
C MET A 62 -5.85 -0.25 -5.56
N ALA A 63 -6.80 -0.55 -6.46
CA ALA A 63 -6.92 -1.86 -7.09
C ALA A 63 -5.70 -2.17 -7.95
N ALA A 64 -5.08 -3.33 -7.70
CA ALA A 64 -3.91 -3.78 -8.43
C ALA A 64 -3.68 -5.29 -8.23
N GLN A 65 -2.91 -5.91 -9.11
CA GLN A 65 -2.20 -7.15 -8.82
C GLN A 65 -0.84 -6.77 -8.19
N PRO A 66 -0.64 -6.91 -6.85
CA PRO A 66 0.51 -6.33 -6.15
C PRO A 66 1.67 -7.30 -5.88
N LEU A 67 1.53 -8.59 -6.25
CA LEU A 67 2.48 -9.63 -5.89
C LEU A 67 3.52 -9.84 -6.99
N VAL A 68 4.80 -9.59 -6.66
CA VAL A 68 5.91 -9.70 -7.61
C VAL A 68 6.03 -11.12 -8.16
N LEU A 69 6.00 -12.17 -7.33
CA LEU A 69 6.13 -13.54 -7.80
C LEU A 69 4.97 -13.94 -8.72
N LYS A 70 3.74 -13.60 -8.35
CA LYS A 70 2.56 -13.83 -9.20
C LYS A 70 2.67 -13.11 -10.57
N SER A 71 3.35 -11.97 -10.62
CA SER A 71 3.53 -11.24 -11.87
C SER A 71 4.42 -11.96 -12.89
N TYR A 72 5.37 -12.77 -12.43
CA TYR A 72 6.17 -13.63 -13.34
C TYR A 72 5.35 -14.78 -13.92
N GLU A 73 4.39 -15.31 -13.15
CA GLU A 73 3.51 -16.38 -13.61
C GLU A 73 2.42 -15.85 -14.56
N ASN A 74 1.91 -14.64 -14.28
CA ASN A 74 0.77 -14.04 -14.95
C ASN A 74 1.04 -12.59 -15.38
N ALA A 75 2.12 -12.38 -16.18
CA ALA A 75 2.55 -11.04 -16.59
C ALA A 75 1.46 -10.28 -17.34
N ARG A 76 0.77 -10.92 -18.30
CA ARG A 76 -0.31 -10.30 -19.07
C ARG A 76 -1.43 -9.79 -18.15
N GLU A 77 -1.94 -10.63 -17.25
CA GLU A 77 -2.98 -10.24 -16.28
C GLU A 77 -2.52 -9.07 -15.40
N THR A 78 -1.24 -9.09 -14.98
CA THR A 78 -0.66 -8.01 -14.19
C THR A 78 -0.72 -6.65 -14.92
N PHE A 79 -0.37 -6.63 -16.22
CA PHE A 79 -0.51 -5.42 -17.04
C PHE A 79 -1.97 -5.04 -17.28
N ASP A 80 -2.84 -6.01 -17.57
CA ASP A 80 -4.27 -5.76 -17.79
C ASP A 80 -4.91 -5.11 -16.56
N VAL A 81 -4.63 -5.63 -15.36
CA VAL A 81 -5.17 -5.07 -14.11
C VAL A 81 -4.54 -3.72 -13.79
N ASN A 82 -3.19 -3.64 -13.77
CA ASN A 82 -2.50 -2.47 -13.25
C ASN A 82 -2.52 -1.29 -14.21
N VAL A 83 -2.36 -1.54 -15.51
CA VAL A 83 -2.33 -0.47 -16.53
C VAL A 83 -3.72 -0.22 -17.08
N MET A 84 -4.37 -1.25 -17.65
CA MET A 84 -5.68 -1.04 -18.29
C MET A 84 -6.77 -0.75 -17.25
N GLY A 85 -6.72 -1.36 -16.06
CA GLY A 85 -7.61 -0.98 -14.96
C GLY A 85 -7.48 0.49 -14.56
N THR A 86 -6.24 1.04 -14.54
CA THR A 86 -6.02 2.47 -14.29
C THR A 86 -6.54 3.33 -15.45
N VAL A 87 -6.36 2.89 -16.71
CA VAL A 87 -6.95 3.56 -17.88
C VAL A 87 -8.47 3.65 -17.73
N ASN A 88 -9.13 2.55 -17.36
CA ASN A 88 -10.59 2.53 -17.18
C ASN A 88 -11.04 3.54 -16.12
N VAL A 89 -10.39 3.56 -14.94
CA VAL A 89 -10.73 4.49 -13.87
C VAL A 89 -10.58 5.94 -14.32
N LEU A 90 -9.47 6.29 -14.96
CA LEU A 90 -9.19 7.67 -15.35
C LEU A 90 -10.06 8.10 -16.55
N ASP A 91 -10.27 7.22 -17.53
CA ASP A 91 -11.13 7.53 -18.68
C ASP A 91 -12.59 7.79 -18.25
N ILE A 92 -13.12 6.97 -17.34
CA ILE A 92 -14.46 7.19 -16.80
C ILE A 92 -14.48 8.47 -15.96
N ALA A 93 -13.53 8.66 -15.06
CA ALA A 93 -13.48 9.87 -14.21
C ALA A 93 -13.50 11.16 -15.01
N PHE A 94 -12.79 11.20 -16.15
CA PHE A 94 -12.73 12.38 -17.03
C PHE A 94 -14.00 12.62 -17.86
N LYS A 95 -14.89 11.66 -17.93
CA LYS A 95 -16.21 11.79 -18.59
C LYS A 95 -17.29 12.28 -17.63
N LYS A 96 -16.98 12.42 -16.33
CA LYS A 96 -17.98 12.72 -15.29
C LYS A 96 -17.67 14.07 -14.62
N ASP A 97 -18.52 15.05 -14.83
CA ASP A 97 -18.36 16.42 -14.29
C ASP A 97 -18.37 16.48 -12.75
N PHE A 98 -18.92 15.46 -12.08
CA PHE A 98 -18.98 15.38 -10.63
C PHE A 98 -17.66 14.88 -9.99
N VAL A 99 -16.77 14.22 -10.76
CA VAL A 99 -15.48 13.76 -10.23
C VAL A 99 -14.48 14.93 -10.23
N GLN A 100 -13.94 15.26 -9.07
CA GLN A 100 -13.04 16.39 -8.85
C GLN A 100 -11.58 15.95 -8.73
N ALA A 101 -11.33 14.77 -8.14
CA ALA A 101 -9.96 14.30 -7.88
C ALA A 101 -9.84 12.77 -7.94
N VAL A 102 -8.68 12.29 -8.41
CA VAL A 102 -8.30 10.87 -8.41
C VAL A 102 -6.89 10.72 -7.83
N ILE A 103 -6.77 9.94 -6.75
CA ILE A 103 -5.49 9.47 -6.22
C ILE A 103 -5.21 8.09 -6.78
N VAL A 104 -4.06 7.90 -7.41
CA VAL A 104 -3.63 6.59 -7.94
C VAL A 104 -2.46 6.05 -7.13
N VAL A 105 -2.66 4.92 -6.46
CA VAL A 105 -1.63 4.32 -5.62
C VAL A 105 -0.68 3.48 -6.47
N THR A 106 0.59 3.85 -6.46
CA THR A 106 1.66 3.13 -7.13
C THR A 106 2.67 2.55 -6.12
N THR A 107 3.95 2.55 -6.39
CA THR A 107 4.96 1.86 -5.57
C THR A 107 6.32 2.53 -5.70
N ASP A 108 7.17 2.36 -4.69
CA ASP A 108 8.60 2.70 -4.73
C ASP A 108 9.38 1.90 -5.80
N LYS A 109 8.88 0.72 -6.20
CA LYS A 109 9.52 -0.15 -7.20
C LYS A 109 9.47 0.38 -8.64
N VAL A 110 8.85 1.54 -8.85
CA VAL A 110 8.83 2.22 -10.17
C VAL A 110 10.16 2.88 -10.49
N TYR A 111 11.01 3.17 -9.50
CA TYR A 111 12.25 3.89 -9.73
C TYR A 111 13.35 3.04 -10.37
N GLN A 112 14.14 3.68 -11.25
CA GLN A 112 15.35 3.08 -11.81
C GLN A 112 16.39 2.88 -10.70
N ASN A 113 16.39 1.68 -10.11
CA ASN A 113 17.29 1.36 -9.02
C ASN A 113 18.67 0.90 -9.54
N ASN A 114 19.68 1.72 -9.36
CA ASN A 114 21.08 1.46 -9.68
C ASN A 114 21.92 1.07 -8.44
N ASN A 115 21.26 0.76 -7.31
CA ASN A 115 21.89 0.38 -6.04
C ASN A 115 22.85 1.46 -5.47
N SER A 116 22.59 2.74 -5.75
CA SER A 116 23.40 3.85 -5.23
C SER A 116 23.29 4.03 -3.72
N GLY A 117 22.27 3.45 -3.09
CA GLY A 117 21.98 3.60 -1.66
C GLY A 117 21.32 4.94 -1.28
N ARG A 118 21.14 5.87 -2.24
CA ARG A 118 20.42 7.11 -1.97
C ARG A 118 18.89 6.89 -2.05
N ALA A 119 18.15 7.69 -1.29
CA ALA A 119 16.70 7.73 -1.38
C ALA A 119 16.26 8.37 -2.72
N PHE A 120 15.17 7.83 -3.31
CA PHE A 120 14.61 8.33 -4.57
C PHE A 120 13.68 9.51 -4.32
N VAL A 121 13.84 10.54 -5.15
CA VAL A 121 12.94 11.71 -5.22
C VAL A 121 11.95 11.54 -6.38
N GLU A 122 10.85 12.29 -6.36
CA GLU A 122 9.75 12.15 -7.33
C GLU A 122 10.17 12.37 -8.79
N THR A 123 11.23 13.14 -9.01
CA THR A 123 11.77 13.44 -10.35
C THR A 123 12.78 12.44 -10.89
N ASP A 124 13.10 11.39 -10.11
CA ASP A 124 14.03 10.36 -10.55
C ASP A 124 13.46 9.51 -11.69
N PRO A 125 14.32 8.98 -12.58
CA PRO A 125 13.88 8.13 -13.68
C PRO A 125 13.14 6.88 -13.20
N LEU A 126 12.13 6.49 -13.99
CA LEU A 126 11.32 5.29 -13.73
C LEU A 126 11.76 4.13 -14.63
N GLU A 127 11.93 2.93 -14.05
CA GLU A 127 12.30 1.71 -14.76
C GLU A 127 11.85 0.47 -13.96
N GLY A 128 10.94 -0.31 -14.51
CA GLY A 128 10.52 -1.59 -13.91
C GLY A 128 11.40 -2.75 -14.36
N LYS A 129 11.95 -3.53 -13.44
CA LYS A 129 12.82 -4.68 -13.72
C LYS A 129 12.11 -6.04 -13.69
N ASP A 130 10.90 -6.10 -13.21
CA ASP A 130 10.04 -7.27 -13.18
C ASP A 130 8.64 -6.90 -13.72
N PRO A 131 7.78 -7.86 -14.07
CA PRO A 131 6.47 -7.56 -14.66
C PRO A 131 5.57 -6.70 -13.77
N TYR A 132 5.66 -6.84 -12.43
CA TYR A 132 4.91 -6.00 -11.50
C TYR A 132 5.41 -4.55 -11.53
N SER A 133 6.71 -4.32 -11.31
CA SER A 133 7.28 -2.98 -11.31
C SER A 133 7.14 -2.30 -12.67
N ALA A 134 7.32 -3.04 -13.77
CA ALA A 134 7.09 -2.54 -15.13
C ALA A 134 5.63 -2.14 -15.37
N SER A 135 4.65 -2.92 -14.86
CA SER A 135 3.24 -2.55 -14.95
C SER A 135 2.93 -1.28 -14.14
N LYS A 136 3.57 -1.09 -12.99
CA LYS A 136 3.40 0.13 -12.19
C LYS A 136 4.08 1.35 -12.82
N VAL A 137 5.20 1.18 -13.55
CA VAL A 137 5.74 2.23 -14.43
C VAL A 137 4.75 2.56 -15.54
N GLY A 138 4.10 1.57 -16.12
CA GLY A 138 2.99 1.78 -17.06
C GLY A 138 1.83 2.58 -16.44
N THR A 139 1.46 2.27 -15.20
CA THR A 139 0.48 3.05 -14.42
C THR A 139 0.90 4.52 -14.26
N GLU A 140 2.17 4.79 -13.91
CA GLU A 140 2.70 6.18 -13.82
C GLU A 140 2.62 6.91 -15.17
N ALA A 141 2.91 6.23 -16.28
CA ALA A 141 2.78 6.81 -17.61
C ALA A 141 1.32 7.14 -17.97
N VAL A 142 0.37 6.29 -17.59
CA VAL A 142 -1.07 6.55 -17.72
C VAL A 142 -1.44 7.78 -16.90
N VAL A 143 -1.06 7.86 -15.63
CA VAL A 143 -1.32 9.02 -14.77
C VAL A 143 -0.78 10.31 -15.39
N ALA A 144 0.48 10.31 -15.85
CA ALA A 144 1.09 11.47 -16.48
C ALA A 144 0.34 11.94 -17.74
N ALA A 145 -0.18 10.99 -18.54
CA ALA A 145 -0.99 11.32 -19.70
C ALA A 145 -2.30 12.02 -19.31
N TRP A 146 -3.02 11.53 -18.30
CA TRP A 146 -4.27 12.15 -17.83
C TRP A 146 -4.03 13.48 -17.11
N GLN A 147 -2.94 13.63 -16.38
CA GLN A 147 -2.51 14.94 -15.86
C GLN A 147 -2.30 15.96 -16.98
N GLN A 148 -1.71 15.55 -18.10
CA GLN A 148 -1.55 16.43 -19.26
C GLN A 148 -2.89 16.75 -19.93
N ILE A 149 -3.82 15.79 -20.03
CA ILE A 149 -5.19 16.06 -20.52
C ILE A 149 -5.87 17.09 -19.61
N ALA A 150 -5.79 16.93 -18.28
CA ALA A 150 -6.36 17.89 -17.33
C ALA A 150 -5.82 19.32 -17.51
N LYS A 151 -4.52 19.47 -17.77
CA LYS A 151 -3.89 20.77 -18.02
C LYS A 151 -4.38 21.44 -19.31
N VAL A 152 -4.68 20.66 -20.34
CA VAL A 152 -5.09 21.17 -21.66
C VAL A 152 -6.59 21.39 -21.75
N SER A 153 -7.37 20.45 -21.28
CA SER A 153 -8.83 20.40 -21.51
C SER A 153 -9.66 20.54 -20.23
N GLY A 154 -9.03 20.64 -19.06
CA GLY A 154 -9.71 20.56 -17.79
C GLY A 154 -10.04 19.12 -17.40
N GLY A 155 -10.63 18.93 -16.23
CA GLY A 155 -11.02 17.64 -15.68
C GLY A 155 -10.58 17.43 -14.24
N PRO A 156 -10.74 16.23 -13.69
CA PRO A 156 -10.31 15.88 -12.36
C PRO A 156 -8.82 16.10 -12.14
N LYS A 157 -8.44 16.50 -10.92
CA LYS A 157 -7.04 16.50 -10.51
C LYS A 157 -6.57 15.06 -10.30
N VAL A 158 -5.46 14.68 -10.89
CA VAL A 158 -4.91 13.32 -10.79
C VAL A 158 -3.53 13.39 -10.15
N VAL A 159 -3.30 12.56 -9.12
CA VAL A 159 -2.00 12.46 -8.44
C VAL A 159 -1.64 10.99 -8.27
N SER A 160 -0.39 10.62 -8.61
CA SER A 160 0.16 9.34 -8.18
C SER A 160 0.83 9.47 -6.82
N VAL A 161 0.63 8.43 -5.98
CA VAL A 161 1.23 8.35 -4.65
C VAL A 161 2.06 7.07 -4.57
N ARG A 162 3.34 7.22 -4.23
CA ARG A 162 4.32 6.14 -4.20
C ARG A 162 4.67 5.80 -2.76
N ALA A 163 4.42 4.56 -2.38
CA ALA A 163 4.82 4.04 -1.08
C ALA A 163 5.48 2.67 -1.24
N GLY A 164 6.33 2.30 -0.30
CA GLY A 164 7.02 1.01 -0.32
C GLY A 164 7.07 0.35 1.04
N ASN A 165 7.13 -0.99 1.04
CA ASN A 165 7.29 -1.81 2.23
C ASN A 165 6.28 -1.48 3.36
N VAL A 166 5.05 -1.22 2.97
CA VAL A 166 3.94 -0.99 3.89
C VAL A 166 3.60 -2.29 4.62
N ILE A 167 3.55 -2.21 5.95
CA ILE A 167 3.24 -3.32 6.84
C ILE A 167 2.11 -2.96 7.80
N GLY A 168 1.42 -3.97 8.32
CA GLY A 168 0.34 -3.80 9.28
C GLY A 168 -0.19 -5.14 9.74
N GLY A 169 -0.98 -5.14 10.79
CA GLY A 169 -1.67 -6.34 11.25
C GLY A 169 -2.70 -6.82 10.23
N GLY A 170 -2.91 -8.15 10.17
CA GLY A 170 -3.93 -8.74 9.31
C GLY A 170 -3.57 -8.85 7.83
N ASP A 171 -2.31 -8.65 7.42
CA ASP A 171 -1.85 -9.01 6.08
C ASP A 171 -1.66 -10.53 6.01
N PHE A 172 -2.50 -11.21 5.20
CA PHE A 172 -2.43 -12.65 4.97
C PHE A 172 -1.84 -13.01 3.59
N ALA A 173 -1.33 -12.03 2.84
CA ALA A 173 -0.79 -12.26 1.51
C ALA A 173 0.40 -13.26 1.53
N ALA A 174 0.48 -14.11 0.52
CA ALA A 174 1.61 -15.03 0.35
C ALA A 174 2.87 -14.28 -0.09
N ASP A 175 4.02 -14.89 0.13
CA ASP A 175 5.33 -14.40 -0.33
C ASP A 175 5.73 -13.01 0.21
N ARG A 176 5.22 -12.67 1.39
CA ARG A 176 5.60 -11.48 2.14
C ARG A 176 6.18 -11.88 3.49
N ILE A 177 7.25 -11.21 3.91
CA ILE A 177 8.03 -11.59 5.09
C ILE A 177 7.18 -11.71 6.37
N ILE A 178 6.36 -10.70 6.70
CA ILE A 178 5.57 -10.71 7.94
C ILE A 178 4.46 -11.75 7.88
N PRO A 179 3.61 -11.82 6.86
CA PRO A 179 2.66 -12.92 6.70
C PRO A 179 3.29 -14.32 6.76
N ASP A 180 4.48 -14.51 6.18
CA ASP A 180 5.17 -15.80 6.22
C ASP A 180 5.66 -16.14 7.63
N LEU A 181 6.20 -15.16 8.38
CA LEU A 181 6.54 -15.33 9.80
C LEU A 181 5.32 -15.74 10.62
N ILE A 182 4.19 -15.08 10.41
CA ILE A 182 2.94 -15.37 11.15
C ILE A 182 2.38 -16.74 10.78
N ARG A 183 2.37 -17.12 9.49
CA ARG A 183 1.97 -18.47 9.07
C ARG A 183 2.83 -19.56 9.71
N GLY A 184 4.14 -19.33 9.77
CA GLY A 184 5.05 -20.23 10.46
C GLY A 184 4.69 -20.38 11.93
N VAL A 185 4.40 -19.30 12.63
CA VAL A 185 3.95 -19.33 14.04
C VAL A 185 2.62 -20.07 14.19
N MET A 186 1.62 -19.77 13.35
CA MET A 186 0.30 -20.40 13.39
C MET A 186 0.37 -21.91 13.17
N ASN A 187 1.25 -22.34 12.26
CA ASN A 187 1.39 -23.74 11.87
C ASN A 187 2.51 -24.49 12.63
N SER A 188 3.23 -23.83 13.54
CA SER A 188 4.41 -24.37 14.23
C SER A 188 5.42 -24.98 13.23
N SER A 189 5.63 -24.30 12.11
CA SER A 189 6.49 -24.74 11.01
C SER A 189 7.70 -23.83 10.83
N SER A 190 8.81 -24.41 10.34
CA SER A 190 10.04 -23.65 10.07
C SER A 190 9.83 -22.59 8.97
N ILE A 191 10.50 -21.46 9.15
CA ILE A 191 10.37 -20.28 8.30
C ILE A 191 11.74 -20.00 7.67
N ARG A 192 11.84 -20.18 6.37
CA ARG A 192 13.10 -19.96 5.64
C ARG A 192 13.27 -18.51 5.23
N ILE A 193 14.36 -17.88 5.69
CA ILE A 193 14.75 -16.52 5.34
C ILE A 193 15.90 -16.55 4.34
N ARG A 194 15.62 -16.10 3.11
CA ARG A 194 16.59 -16.17 1.99
C ARG A 194 17.67 -15.08 2.06
N ASN A 195 17.31 -13.85 2.46
CA ASN A 195 18.24 -12.72 2.49
C ASN A 195 18.08 -11.89 3.77
N PRO A 196 18.68 -12.33 4.89
CA PRO A 196 18.58 -11.64 6.18
C PRO A 196 19.22 -10.25 6.20
N LYS A 197 20.17 -9.99 5.29
CA LYS A 197 20.91 -8.72 5.22
C LYS A 197 20.25 -7.67 4.32
N SER A 198 19.23 -8.03 3.53
CA SER A 198 18.53 -7.04 2.71
C SER A 198 17.85 -6.01 3.59
N THR A 199 17.93 -4.74 3.20
CA THR A 199 17.33 -3.62 3.93
C THR A 199 16.05 -3.17 3.27
N ARG A 200 15.07 -2.78 4.12
CA ARG A 200 13.80 -2.22 3.65
C ARG A 200 13.37 -1.07 4.54
N PRO A 201 12.77 -0.02 3.96
CA PRO A 201 12.18 1.09 4.71
C PRO A 201 10.76 0.71 5.16
N TRP A 202 10.67 -0.12 6.21
CA TRP A 202 9.38 -0.56 6.75
C TRP A 202 8.56 0.62 7.26
N GLN A 203 7.30 0.75 6.81
CA GLN A 203 6.38 1.76 7.32
C GLN A 203 5.03 1.15 7.67
N HIS A 204 4.39 1.68 8.70
CA HIS A 204 3.06 1.22 9.07
C HIS A 204 2.02 1.71 8.07
N VAL A 205 1.00 0.88 7.79
CA VAL A 205 -0.05 1.19 6.81
C VAL A 205 -0.80 2.51 7.08
N MET A 206 -0.88 2.92 8.35
CA MET A 206 -1.51 4.19 8.72
C MET A 206 -0.78 5.41 8.17
N ASP A 207 0.55 5.37 8.09
CA ASP A 207 1.34 6.51 7.61
C ASP A 207 1.00 6.90 6.15
N PRO A 208 1.12 6.01 5.15
CA PRO A 208 0.77 6.37 3.78
C PRO A 208 -0.73 6.62 3.61
N LEU A 209 -1.62 5.91 4.33
CA LEU A 209 -3.06 6.15 4.22
C LEU A 209 -3.45 7.56 4.65
N VAL A 210 -2.90 8.06 5.76
CA VAL A 210 -3.10 9.44 6.20
C VAL A 210 -2.49 10.41 5.19
N GLY A 211 -1.29 10.11 4.67
CA GLY A 211 -0.66 10.89 3.60
C GLY A 211 -1.53 11.02 2.34
N TYR A 212 -2.19 9.94 1.94
CA TYR A 212 -3.10 9.97 0.78
C TYR A 212 -4.31 10.87 1.01
N LEU A 213 -4.87 10.86 2.22
CA LEU A 213 -5.99 11.76 2.58
C LEU A 213 -5.53 13.21 2.63
N MET A 214 -4.37 13.50 3.21
CA MET A 214 -3.79 14.85 3.20
C MET A 214 -3.50 15.33 1.76
N CYS A 215 -3.03 14.44 0.89
CA CYS A 215 -2.87 14.75 -0.53
C CYS A 215 -4.19 15.07 -1.20
N LEU A 216 -5.25 14.30 -0.90
CA LEU A 216 -6.59 14.56 -1.42
C LEU A 216 -7.10 15.93 -0.98
N ASP A 217 -7.01 16.27 0.30
CA ASP A 217 -7.41 17.59 0.82
C ASP A 217 -6.63 18.71 0.15
N PHE A 218 -5.31 18.52 -0.04
CA PHE A 218 -4.44 19.51 -0.69
C PHE A 218 -4.85 19.81 -2.13
N ILE A 219 -5.12 18.79 -2.92
CA ILE A 219 -5.53 18.99 -4.32
C ILE A 219 -6.97 19.51 -4.43
N LEU A 220 -7.88 19.13 -3.52
CA LEU A 220 -9.24 19.68 -3.47
C LEU A 220 -9.25 21.17 -3.07
N ALA A 221 -8.27 21.63 -2.29
CA ALA A 221 -8.04 23.03 -1.98
C ALA A 221 -7.38 23.83 -3.12
N ASP A 222 -7.38 23.28 -4.34
CA ASP A 222 -6.85 23.88 -5.58
C ASP A 222 -5.33 24.02 -5.65
N HIS A 223 -4.59 23.29 -4.83
CA HIS A 223 -3.15 23.20 -4.94
C HIS A 223 -2.72 22.16 -6.00
N ALA A 224 -1.54 22.36 -6.59
CA ALA A 224 -1.03 21.48 -7.62
C ALA A 224 0.12 20.60 -7.11
N VAL A 225 0.01 19.31 -7.38
CA VAL A 225 1.08 18.33 -7.24
C VAL A 225 0.81 17.18 -8.22
N GLU A 226 1.87 16.59 -8.80
CA GLU A 226 1.72 15.53 -9.79
C GLU A 226 1.94 14.13 -9.19
N ASN A 227 2.94 14.01 -8.34
CA ASN A 227 3.27 12.77 -7.65
C ASN A 227 3.93 13.05 -6.29
N LEU A 228 3.78 12.13 -5.34
CA LEU A 228 4.33 12.26 -3.99
C LEU A 228 4.86 10.91 -3.48
N ASN A 229 6.02 10.97 -2.85
CA ASN A 229 6.61 9.85 -2.12
C ASN A 229 6.15 9.84 -0.67
N PHE A 230 5.78 8.65 -0.18
CA PHE A 230 5.44 8.40 1.21
C PHE A 230 6.33 7.27 1.75
N GLY A 231 7.37 7.63 2.46
CA GLY A 231 8.33 6.70 3.06
C GLY A 231 8.72 7.12 4.48
N PRO A 232 9.22 6.20 5.31
CA PRO A 232 9.63 6.51 6.67
C PRO A 232 10.85 7.44 6.65
N THR A 233 10.95 8.29 7.67
CA THR A 233 12.09 9.19 7.86
C THR A 233 13.30 8.48 8.50
N SER A 234 13.08 7.30 9.08
CA SER A 234 14.14 6.50 9.70
C SER A 234 14.97 5.72 8.68
N ASN A 235 16.17 5.35 9.09
CA ASN A 235 17.02 4.49 8.26
C ASN A 235 16.36 3.13 8.00
N PRO A 236 16.55 2.55 6.80
CA PRO A 236 16.07 1.21 6.49
C PRO A 236 16.64 0.16 7.46
N MET A 237 15.82 -0.81 7.81
CA MET A 237 16.22 -1.91 8.69
C MET A 237 16.40 -3.20 7.89
N THR A 238 17.35 -4.05 8.32
CA THR A 238 17.53 -5.37 7.71
C THR A 238 16.40 -6.33 8.11
N VAL A 239 16.21 -7.37 7.30
CA VAL A 239 15.28 -8.47 7.63
C VAL A 239 15.66 -9.13 8.96
N ASP A 240 16.96 -9.30 9.24
CA ASP A 240 17.45 -9.84 10.52
C ASP A 240 17.05 -8.94 11.71
N GLN A 241 17.16 -7.61 11.55
CA GLN A 241 16.72 -6.66 12.58
C GLN A 241 15.21 -6.72 12.79
N LEU A 242 14.42 -6.83 11.70
CA LEU A 242 12.96 -7.01 11.80
C LEU A 242 12.63 -8.27 12.61
N ILE A 243 13.26 -9.41 12.31
CA ILE A 243 13.03 -10.69 13.01
C ILE A 243 13.37 -10.56 14.50
N LYS A 244 14.52 -9.98 14.83
CA LYS A 244 14.93 -9.78 16.22
C LYS A 244 13.97 -8.87 16.98
N LEU A 245 13.53 -7.80 16.35
CA LEU A 245 12.59 -6.86 16.95
C LEU A 245 11.21 -7.49 17.12
N SER A 246 10.73 -8.23 16.12
CA SER A 246 9.45 -8.95 16.20
C SER A 246 9.43 -9.99 17.34
N ALA A 247 10.55 -10.65 17.58
CA ALA A 247 10.68 -11.64 18.65
C ALA A 247 10.55 -11.04 20.06
N THR A 248 10.72 -9.75 20.23
CA THR A 248 10.45 -9.09 21.52
C THR A 248 8.96 -9.08 21.85
N ILE A 249 8.10 -9.12 20.82
CA ILE A 249 6.64 -9.15 20.96
C ILE A 249 6.11 -10.58 20.85
N LEU A 250 6.66 -11.37 19.91
CA LEU A 250 6.24 -12.73 19.59
C LEU A 250 7.47 -13.67 19.55
N PRO A 251 7.96 -14.16 20.71
CA PRO A 251 9.22 -14.92 20.80
C PRO A 251 9.29 -16.18 19.94
N SER A 252 8.15 -16.79 19.63
CA SER A 252 8.06 -17.97 18.75
C SER A 252 8.61 -17.72 17.34
N VAL A 253 8.60 -16.48 16.85
CA VAL A 253 9.19 -16.14 15.55
C VAL A 253 10.65 -16.57 15.46
N LEU A 254 11.46 -16.19 16.45
CA LEU A 254 12.90 -16.49 16.44
C LEU A 254 13.21 -17.98 16.55
N GLN A 255 12.33 -18.75 17.22
CA GLN A 255 12.50 -20.19 17.39
C GLN A 255 12.26 -20.98 16.08
N LEU A 256 11.48 -20.42 15.17
CA LEU A 256 11.06 -21.07 13.92
C LEU A 256 11.87 -20.61 12.70
N VAL A 257 12.66 -19.55 12.82
CA VAL A 257 13.41 -18.98 11.70
C VAL A 257 14.67 -19.79 11.40
N GLU A 258 14.82 -20.17 10.14
CA GLU A 258 16.02 -20.77 9.58
C GLU A 258 16.60 -19.85 8.49
N PHE A 259 17.88 -19.49 8.61
CA PHE A 259 18.55 -18.70 7.60
C PHE A 259 19.11 -19.60 6.49
N ASP A 260 18.75 -19.28 5.25
CA ASP A 260 19.26 -20.02 4.10
C ASP A 260 20.74 -19.66 3.89
N THR A 261 21.60 -20.69 3.81
CA THR A 261 23.06 -20.52 3.61
C THR A 261 23.46 -20.46 2.15
N VAL A 262 22.51 -20.66 1.23
CA VAL A 262 22.78 -20.70 -0.21
C VAL A 262 22.45 -19.36 -0.85
N ASN A 263 23.47 -18.69 -1.39
CA ASN A 263 23.29 -17.50 -2.24
C ASN A 263 22.54 -17.87 -3.51
N LYS A 264 21.22 -17.70 -3.54
CA LYS A 264 20.42 -17.74 -4.77
C LYS A 264 20.38 -16.35 -5.40
N ILE A 265 20.27 -16.31 -6.74
CA ILE A 265 20.08 -15.06 -7.50
C ILE A 265 18.88 -14.32 -6.92
N HIS A 266 19.11 -13.13 -6.40
CA HIS A 266 18.04 -12.29 -5.84
C HIS A 266 17.30 -11.58 -6.98
N LEU A 267 15.98 -11.79 -7.04
CA LEU A 267 15.10 -11.10 -7.99
C LEU A 267 14.70 -9.70 -7.51
N GLU A 268 14.95 -9.37 -6.24
CA GLU A 268 14.61 -8.08 -5.65
C GLU A 268 15.84 -7.21 -5.37
N ALA A 269 15.65 -5.89 -5.41
CA ALA A 269 16.70 -4.91 -5.09
C ALA A 269 17.20 -5.07 -3.66
N ASP A 270 18.51 -4.91 -3.44
CA ASP A 270 19.14 -5.02 -2.12
C ASP A 270 18.75 -3.88 -1.19
N SER A 271 18.54 -2.68 -1.72
CA SER A 271 18.12 -1.48 -0.99
C SER A 271 17.21 -0.63 -1.85
N LEU A 272 16.17 -0.10 -1.22
CA LEU A 272 15.26 0.88 -1.83
C LEU A 272 14.74 1.78 -0.72
N SER A 273 14.81 3.10 -0.91
CA SER A 273 14.32 4.11 0.02
C SER A 273 13.69 5.26 -0.75
N LEU A 274 12.68 5.88 -0.17
CA LEU A 274 12.03 7.08 -0.70
C LEU A 274 12.44 8.31 0.09
N ASP A 275 12.71 9.40 -0.60
CA ASP A 275 12.78 10.74 -0.03
C ASP A 275 11.36 11.33 -0.04
N SER A 276 10.85 11.66 1.13
CA SER A 276 9.52 12.24 1.33
C SER A 276 9.56 13.74 1.61
N SER A 277 10.66 14.41 1.26
CA SER A 277 10.83 15.85 1.51
C SER A 277 9.76 16.68 0.81
N LEU A 278 9.32 16.29 -0.39
CA LEU A 278 8.24 16.96 -1.10
C LEU A 278 6.89 16.80 -0.38
N SER A 279 6.58 15.62 0.13
CA SER A 279 5.38 15.39 0.94
C SER A 279 5.39 16.21 2.23
N LYS A 280 6.55 16.35 2.86
CA LYS A 280 6.72 17.24 4.02
C LYS A 280 6.52 18.70 3.63
N GLU A 281 7.12 19.17 2.55
CA GLU A 281 7.00 20.55 2.08
C GLU A 281 5.55 20.91 1.72
N LYS A 282 4.89 20.08 0.92
CA LYS A 282 3.55 20.36 0.38
C LYS A 282 2.44 20.13 1.36
N LEU A 283 2.51 19.01 2.11
CA LEU A 283 1.43 18.53 2.95
C LEU A 283 1.72 18.71 4.46
N ASN A 284 2.93 19.08 4.86
CA ASN A 284 3.43 18.95 6.22
C ASN A 284 3.35 17.51 6.74
N TRP A 285 3.40 16.53 5.82
CA TRP A 285 3.35 15.11 6.16
C TRP A 285 4.73 14.56 6.51
N MET A 286 4.79 13.77 7.55
CA MET A 286 5.93 12.90 7.91
C MET A 286 5.37 11.59 8.45
N SER A 287 6.11 10.49 8.28
CA SER A 287 5.75 9.25 8.94
C SER A 287 5.68 9.47 10.45
N HIS A 288 4.59 9.06 11.06
CA HIS A 288 4.38 9.19 12.50
C HIS A 288 5.14 8.12 13.27
N TRP A 289 5.14 6.89 12.73
CA TRP A 289 5.89 5.78 13.31
C TRP A 289 7.13 5.47 12.49
N GLU A 290 8.29 5.49 13.13
CA GLU A 290 9.53 5.04 12.52
C GLU A 290 9.51 3.52 12.27
N SER A 291 10.42 3.01 11.42
CA SER A 291 10.43 1.60 11.00
C SER A 291 10.39 0.60 12.16
N GLY A 292 11.12 0.89 13.25
CA GLY A 292 11.08 0.04 14.44
C GLY A 292 9.71 0.02 15.13
N GLN A 293 9.07 1.17 15.24
CA GLN A 293 7.71 1.30 15.81
C GLN A 293 6.67 0.63 14.92
N ALA A 294 6.77 0.80 13.60
CA ALA A 294 5.89 0.14 12.62
C ALA A 294 5.94 -1.39 12.78
N ILE A 295 7.13 -1.96 12.94
CA ILE A 295 7.31 -3.40 13.19
C ILE A 295 6.68 -3.81 14.52
N LEU A 296 6.97 -3.09 15.62
CA LEU A 296 6.42 -3.42 16.95
C LEU A 296 4.88 -3.35 16.95
N LYS A 297 4.27 -2.33 16.35
CA LYS A 297 2.81 -2.20 16.25
C LYS A 297 2.20 -3.34 15.44
N THR A 298 2.79 -3.67 14.29
CA THR A 298 2.36 -4.80 13.46
C THR A 298 2.37 -6.11 14.24
N PHE A 299 3.45 -6.41 14.97
CA PHE A 299 3.52 -7.65 15.75
C PHE A 299 2.68 -7.62 17.03
N ALA A 300 2.44 -6.46 17.64
CA ALA A 300 1.48 -6.33 18.74
C ALA A 300 0.04 -6.66 18.28
N TRP A 301 -0.36 -6.19 17.10
CA TRP A 301 -1.63 -6.56 16.48
C TRP A 301 -1.75 -8.09 16.32
N TRP A 302 -0.72 -8.72 15.73
CA TRP A 302 -0.70 -10.16 15.52
C TRP A 302 -0.72 -10.95 16.83
N ARG A 303 -0.01 -10.50 17.86
CA ARG A 303 -0.07 -11.13 19.18
C ARG A 303 -1.49 -11.09 19.75
N GLY A 304 -2.14 -9.93 19.72
CA GLY A 304 -3.52 -9.78 20.20
C GLY A 304 -4.50 -10.71 19.46
N TYR A 305 -4.32 -10.83 18.14
CA TYR A 305 -5.12 -11.71 17.30
C TYR A 305 -4.89 -13.20 17.61
N LEU A 306 -3.62 -13.63 17.67
CA LEU A 306 -3.26 -15.05 17.92
C LEU A 306 -3.64 -15.52 19.33
N GLU A 307 -3.62 -14.64 20.32
CA GLU A 307 -4.06 -14.93 21.69
C GLU A 307 -5.60 -14.93 21.83
N GLY A 308 -6.34 -14.59 20.80
CA GLY A 308 -7.80 -14.52 20.81
C GLY A 308 -8.38 -13.46 21.74
N ARG A 309 -7.60 -12.43 22.08
CA ARG A 309 -8.01 -11.36 23.02
C ARG A 309 -8.98 -10.38 22.38
N ASN A 310 -8.80 -10.12 21.07
CA ASN A 310 -9.56 -9.13 20.31
C ASN A 310 -9.89 -9.67 18.94
N THR A 311 -10.98 -9.20 18.38
CA THR A 311 -11.34 -9.43 16.97
C THR A 311 -10.38 -8.64 16.05
N ALA A 312 -10.29 -9.06 14.79
CA ALA A 312 -9.49 -8.34 13.80
C ALA A 312 -9.93 -6.87 13.65
N PHE A 313 -11.23 -6.61 13.76
CA PHE A 313 -11.79 -5.26 13.71
C PHE A 313 -11.37 -4.40 14.90
N GLU A 314 -11.49 -4.90 16.13
CA GLU A 314 -11.06 -4.19 17.34
C GLU A 314 -9.57 -3.85 17.31
N LEU A 315 -8.73 -4.75 16.81
CA LEU A 315 -7.29 -4.51 16.65
C LEU A 315 -7.02 -3.41 15.61
N CYS A 316 -7.75 -3.38 14.50
CA CYS A 316 -7.65 -2.28 13.54
C CYS A 316 -8.10 -0.94 14.14
N LEU A 317 -9.18 -0.92 14.91
CA LEU A 317 -9.63 0.28 15.62
C LEU A 317 -8.60 0.77 16.65
N HIS A 318 -7.99 -0.16 17.36
CA HIS A 318 -6.93 0.17 18.33
C HIS A 318 -5.73 0.84 17.65
N ASP A 319 -5.25 0.31 16.51
CA ASP A 319 -4.15 0.91 15.74
C ASP A 319 -4.52 2.32 15.27
N ILE A 320 -5.74 2.51 14.73
CA ILE A 320 -6.23 3.81 14.27
C ILE A 320 -6.27 4.81 15.44
N GLN A 321 -6.84 4.44 16.57
CA GLN A 321 -6.96 5.30 17.75
C GLN A 321 -5.58 5.67 18.33
N THR A 322 -4.67 4.71 18.40
CA THR A 322 -3.30 4.92 18.85
C THR A 322 -2.55 5.88 17.93
N TYR A 323 -2.69 5.71 16.63
CA TYR A 323 -2.11 6.59 15.62
C TYR A 323 -2.60 8.04 15.76
N LEU A 324 -3.92 8.22 15.88
CA LEU A 324 -4.53 9.55 15.98
C LEU A 324 -4.19 10.30 17.28
N LYS A 325 -3.96 9.57 18.38
CA LYS A 325 -3.53 10.18 19.64
C LYS A 325 -2.06 10.60 19.64
N GLY A 326 -1.30 10.27 18.61
CA GLY A 326 0.13 10.53 18.56
C GLY A 326 0.95 9.70 19.56
N GLU A 327 0.41 8.54 19.99
CA GLU A 327 1.09 7.69 20.95
C GLU A 327 2.23 6.91 20.25
N SER A 328 3.47 7.09 20.75
CA SER A 328 4.60 6.26 20.32
C SER A 328 4.38 4.81 20.75
N ALA A 329 5.03 3.86 20.07
CA ALA A 329 5.08 2.48 20.54
C ALA A 329 5.71 2.42 21.94
N LEU A 330 5.15 1.56 22.79
CA LEU A 330 5.63 1.29 24.16
C LEU A 330 7.09 0.87 24.19
#